data_382b3b7bd5b55e624f95e755e8aefca9
#
_entry.id   382b3b7bd5b55e624f95e755e8aefca9
#
_cell.length_a   1.000
_cell.length_b   1.000
_cell.length_c   1.000
_cell.angle_alpha   90.00
_cell.angle_beta   90.00
_cell.angle_gamma   90.00
#
_symmetry.space_group_name_H-M   'P 1'
#
loop_
_entity.id
_entity.type
_entity.pdbx_description
1 polymer ?
#
loop_
_entity_poly.entity_id
_entity_poly.type
_entity_poly.pdbx_seq_one_letter_code
_entity_poly.pdbx_strand_id
1 'polypeptide(L)'
;MDYVAIWEEPDREKGLDLEATKKKVCELIKEKGLKDKTIADKLGITPQAVNKWRHKGTFFVLENLYVLSGLLGVSVDELLVPIAVKKWDVFVEEYGRQNR
;
A
#
# COMPACT_ATOMS: atom_id res chain seq x y z
N MET A 1 -34.31 15.33 -8.15
CA MET A 1 -33.54 15.41 -6.94
C MET A 1 -32.09 15.01 -7.15
N ASP A 2 -31.18 15.74 -6.59
CA ASP A 2 -29.76 15.46 -6.77
C ASP A 2 -29.22 14.68 -5.61
N TYR A 3 -28.28 13.80 -5.87
CA TYR A 3 -27.54 13.18 -4.80
C TYR A 3 -26.11 12.96 -5.26
N VAL A 4 -25.24 12.75 -4.31
CA VAL A 4 -23.80 12.64 -4.55
C VAL A 4 -23.33 11.27 -4.10
N ALA A 5 -22.65 10.59 -4.99
CA ALA A 5 -21.93 9.37 -4.65
C ALA A 5 -20.46 9.72 -4.51
N ILE A 6 -19.84 9.31 -3.42
CA ILE A 6 -18.45 9.59 -3.14
C ILE A 6 -17.72 8.27 -2.99
N TRP A 7 -16.58 8.15 -3.66
CA TRP A 7 -15.75 6.96 -3.54
C TRP A 7 -14.30 7.35 -3.69
N GLU A 8 -13.41 6.43 -3.40
CA GLU A 8 -11.98 6.63 -3.55
C GLU A 8 -11.45 5.71 -4.63
N GLU A 9 -10.61 6.27 -5.49
CA GLU A 9 -9.96 5.49 -6.53
C GLU A 9 -8.46 5.63 -6.38
N PRO A 10 -7.72 4.53 -6.54
CA PRO A 10 -6.26 4.62 -6.55
C PRO A 10 -5.81 5.45 -7.74
N ASP A 11 -4.83 6.29 -7.52
CA ASP A 11 -4.25 7.11 -8.58
C ASP A 11 -2.74 6.94 -8.56
N ARG A 12 -2.27 6.10 -9.47
CA ARG A 12 -0.84 5.76 -9.52
C ARG A 12 0.03 6.97 -9.86
N GLU A 13 -0.52 7.94 -10.56
CA GLU A 13 0.25 9.13 -10.94
C GLU A 13 0.46 10.07 -9.76
N LYS A 14 -0.35 9.94 -8.72
CA LYS A 14 -0.15 10.72 -7.50
C LYS A 14 0.92 10.12 -6.60
N GLY A 15 1.32 8.88 -6.86
CA GLY A 15 2.36 8.22 -6.10
C GLY A 15 1.84 7.23 -5.08
N LEU A 16 2.68 6.90 -4.14
CA LEU A 16 2.37 5.91 -3.12
C LEU A 16 1.95 6.56 -1.82
N ASP A 17 0.96 5.96 -1.18
CA ASP A 17 0.64 6.29 0.20
C ASP A 17 1.61 5.49 1.06
N LEU A 18 2.67 6.12 1.51
CA LEU A 18 3.75 5.44 2.22
C LEU A 18 3.29 4.89 3.56
N GLU A 19 2.42 5.61 4.27
CA GLU A 19 1.92 5.13 5.56
C GLU A 19 1.03 3.91 5.38
N ALA A 20 0.15 3.93 4.39
CA ALA A 20 -0.71 2.79 4.12
C ALA A 20 0.10 1.60 3.62
N THR A 21 1.13 1.83 2.81
CA THR A 21 2.01 0.78 2.32
C THR A 21 2.75 0.13 3.48
N LYS A 22 3.32 0.94 4.37
CA LYS A 22 4.03 0.46 5.55
C LYS A 22 3.10 -0.40 6.41
N LYS A 23 1.89 0.08 6.65
CA LYS A 23 0.92 -0.64 7.44
C LYS A 23 0.58 -1.98 6.81
N LYS A 24 0.34 -1.99 5.51
CA LYS A 24 0.00 -3.21 4.79
C LYS A 24 1.13 -4.23 4.85
N VAL A 25 2.36 -3.80 4.62
CA VAL A 25 3.53 -4.69 4.68
C VAL A 25 3.67 -5.28 6.08
N CYS A 26 3.55 -4.46 7.10
CA CYS A 26 3.68 -4.93 8.49
C CYS A 26 2.56 -5.91 8.85
N GLU A 27 1.35 -5.66 8.39
CA GLU A 27 0.23 -6.56 8.63
C GLU A 27 0.44 -7.91 7.95
N LEU A 28 0.95 -7.91 6.73
CA LEU A 28 1.23 -9.15 6.01
C LEU A 28 2.36 -9.95 6.68
N ILE A 29 3.39 -9.27 7.16
CA ILE A 29 4.48 -9.91 7.90
C ILE A 29 3.91 -10.61 9.12
N LYS A 30 3.02 -9.93 9.84
CA LYS A 30 2.39 -10.48 11.04
C LYS A 30 1.49 -11.66 10.70
N GLU A 31 0.68 -11.53 9.65
CA GLU A 31 -0.24 -12.60 9.24
C GLU A 31 0.51 -13.86 8.83
N LYS A 32 1.64 -13.71 8.16
CA LYS A 32 2.45 -14.84 7.74
C LYS A 32 3.31 -15.40 8.87
N GLY A 33 3.35 -14.70 10.00
CA GLY A 33 4.17 -15.13 11.13
C GLY A 33 5.66 -15.04 10.87
N LEU A 34 6.09 -14.15 9.98
CA LEU A 34 7.51 -14.00 9.67
C LEU A 34 8.21 -13.32 10.85
N LYS A 35 9.31 -13.92 11.26
CA LYS A 35 10.10 -13.38 12.35
C LYS A 35 11.20 -12.49 11.80
N ASP A 36 11.65 -11.55 12.62
CA ASP A 36 12.73 -10.64 12.25
C ASP A 36 13.97 -11.40 11.82
N LYS A 37 14.26 -12.52 12.48
CA LYS A 37 15.42 -13.32 12.13
C LYS A 37 15.31 -13.88 10.70
N THR A 38 14.16 -14.38 10.33
CA THR A 38 13.94 -14.93 8.99
C THR A 38 14.15 -13.85 7.94
N ILE A 39 13.56 -12.68 8.16
CA ILE A 39 13.71 -11.57 7.23
C ILE A 39 15.16 -11.12 7.16
N ALA A 40 15.81 -11.02 8.32
CA ALA A 40 17.20 -10.61 8.41
C ALA A 40 18.12 -11.56 7.65
N ASP A 41 17.90 -12.87 7.79
CA ASP A 41 18.71 -13.87 7.10
C ASP A 41 18.58 -13.72 5.57
N LYS A 42 17.36 -13.47 5.11
CA LYS A 42 17.12 -13.33 3.67
C LYS A 42 17.68 -12.03 3.11
N LEU A 43 17.70 -10.98 3.91
CA LEU A 43 18.21 -9.68 3.47
C LEU A 43 19.69 -9.49 3.76
N GLY A 44 20.30 -10.40 4.51
CA GLY A 44 21.72 -10.29 4.87
C GLY A 44 21.99 -9.18 5.88
N ILE A 45 21.06 -8.92 6.77
CA ILE A 45 21.17 -7.87 7.79
C ILE A 45 20.88 -8.49 9.16
N THR A 46 20.98 -7.71 10.21
CA THR A 46 20.73 -8.20 11.58
C THR A 46 19.24 -8.11 11.92
N PRO A 47 18.74 -8.96 12.84
CA PRO A 47 17.37 -8.85 13.31
C PRO A 47 17.06 -7.49 13.93
N GLN A 48 18.05 -6.88 14.59
CA GLN A 48 17.89 -5.54 15.17
C GLN A 48 17.64 -4.51 14.07
N ALA A 49 18.33 -4.66 12.94
CA ALA A 49 18.13 -3.76 11.81
C ALA A 49 16.71 -3.91 11.22
N VAL A 50 16.20 -5.15 11.15
CA VAL A 50 14.85 -5.40 10.69
C VAL A 50 13.84 -4.76 11.63
N ASN A 51 14.03 -4.92 12.93
CA ASN A 51 13.13 -4.34 13.92
C ASN A 51 13.10 -2.81 13.78
N LYS A 52 14.27 -2.21 13.62
CA LYS A 52 14.39 -0.77 13.47
C LYS A 52 13.71 -0.29 12.19
N TRP A 53 13.90 -1.00 11.12
CA TRP A 53 13.36 -0.61 9.83
C TRP A 53 11.83 -0.74 9.78
N ARG A 54 11.26 -1.67 10.48
CA ARG A 54 9.81 -1.74 10.57
C ARG A 54 9.22 -0.51 11.23
N HIS A 55 9.93 0.07 12.18
CA HIS A 55 9.46 1.26 12.88
C HIS A 55 9.68 2.54 12.08
N LYS A 56 10.72 2.56 11.25
CA LYS A 56 11.08 3.76 10.49
C LYS A 56 10.68 3.73 9.03
N GLY A 57 10.22 2.58 8.56
CA GLY A 57 9.76 2.45 7.17
C GLY A 57 10.88 2.45 6.14
N THR A 58 12.11 2.11 6.54
CA THR A 58 13.25 2.12 5.61
C THR A 58 13.25 0.93 4.67
N PHE A 59 12.28 0.03 4.79
CA PHE A 59 12.15 -1.11 3.89
C PHE A 59 11.61 -0.71 2.51
N PHE A 60 11.32 0.55 2.29
CA PHE A 60 10.86 1.00 0.98
C PHE A 60 11.95 1.01 -0.07
N VAL A 61 13.15 0.59 0.27
CA VAL A 61 14.18 0.33 -0.73
C VAL A 61 13.68 -0.82 -1.62
N LEU A 62 13.80 -0.64 -2.93
CA LEU A 62 13.23 -1.56 -3.91
C LEU A 62 13.66 -3.01 -3.69
N GLU A 63 14.91 -3.23 -3.42
CA GLU A 63 15.43 -4.59 -3.21
C GLU A 63 14.78 -5.25 -2.01
N ASN A 64 14.60 -4.50 -0.92
CA ASN A 64 13.96 -5.04 0.28
C ASN A 64 12.52 -5.43 -0.01
N LEU A 65 11.80 -4.60 -0.75
CA LEU A 65 10.43 -4.91 -1.11
C LEU A 65 10.34 -6.13 -2.01
N TYR A 66 11.31 -6.27 -2.90
CA TYR A 66 11.35 -7.42 -3.81
C TYR A 66 11.53 -8.72 -3.01
N VAL A 67 12.48 -8.74 -2.09
CA VAL A 67 12.72 -9.91 -1.25
C VAL A 67 11.51 -10.19 -0.35
N LEU A 68 10.94 -9.15 0.24
CA LEU A 68 9.75 -9.32 1.08
C LEU A 68 8.57 -9.88 0.29
N SER A 69 8.39 -9.45 -0.94
CA SER A 69 7.30 -9.98 -1.77
C SER A 69 7.45 -11.49 -1.93
N GLY A 70 8.68 -11.96 -2.16
CA GLY A 70 8.94 -13.39 -2.24
C GLY A 70 8.66 -14.14 -0.95
N LEU A 71 9.07 -13.57 0.18
CA LEU A 71 8.82 -14.18 1.48
C LEU A 71 7.34 -14.21 1.82
N LEU A 72 6.60 -13.20 1.40
CA LEU A 72 5.18 -13.08 1.68
C LEU A 72 4.32 -13.82 0.64
N GLY A 73 4.92 -14.24 -0.46
CA GLY A 73 4.17 -14.94 -1.50
C GLY A 73 3.24 -14.04 -2.28
N VAL A 74 3.56 -12.77 -2.39
CA VAL A 74 2.77 -11.79 -3.14
C VAL A 74 3.67 -11.04 -4.10
N SER A 75 3.10 -10.33 -5.05
CA SER A 75 3.89 -9.49 -5.95
C SER A 75 4.27 -8.18 -5.25
N VAL A 76 5.31 -7.52 -5.75
CA VAL A 76 5.69 -6.21 -5.21
C VAL A 76 4.51 -5.24 -5.35
N ASP A 77 3.81 -5.29 -6.47
CA ASP A 77 2.69 -4.39 -6.72
C ASP A 77 1.59 -4.55 -5.64
N GLU A 78 1.41 -5.77 -5.15
CA GLU A 78 0.41 -6.03 -4.11
C GLU A 78 0.81 -5.42 -2.77
N LEU A 79 2.08 -5.16 -2.56
CA LEU A 79 2.55 -4.52 -1.33
C LEU A 79 2.35 -3.01 -1.35
N LEU A 80 2.26 -2.43 -2.53
CA LEU A 80 2.24 -0.99 -2.70
C LEU A 80 0.81 -0.47 -2.67
N VAL A 81 0.59 0.58 -1.88
CA VAL A 81 -0.72 1.20 -1.79
C VAL A 81 -0.62 2.57 -2.45
N PRO A 82 -1.29 2.78 -3.58
CA PRO A 82 -1.26 4.09 -4.23
C PRO A 82 -2.07 5.10 -3.43
N ILE A 83 -1.75 6.35 -3.62
CA ILE A 83 -2.55 7.42 -3.05
C ILE A 83 -3.94 7.33 -3.69
N ALA A 84 -4.97 7.34 -2.85
CA ALA A 84 -6.34 7.30 -3.32
C ALA A 84 -6.87 8.71 -3.45
N VAL A 85 -7.56 8.97 -4.53
CA VAL A 85 -8.20 10.26 -4.78
C VAL A 85 -9.69 10.09 -4.59
N LYS A 86 -10.28 10.99 -3.84
CA LYS A 86 -11.73 10.97 -3.66
C LYS A 86 -12.38 11.40 -4.96
N LYS A 87 -13.29 10.58 -5.43
CA LYS A 87 -14.10 10.87 -6.58
C LYS A 87 -15.54 11.03 -6.11
N TRP A 88 -16.24 11.87 -6.76
CA TRP A 88 -17.65 12.07 -6.42
C TRP A 88 -18.38 12.49 -7.67
N ASP A 89 -19.63 12.12 -7.70
CA ASP A 89 -20.46 12.37 -8.84
C ASP A 89 -21.81 12.89 -8.37
N VAL A 90 -22.37 13.80 -9.11
CA VAL A 90 -23.67 14.35 -8.80
C VAL A 90 -24.65 13.79 -9.81
N PHE A 91 -25.64 13.07 -9.31
CA PHE A 91 -26.66 12.50 -10.16
C PHE A 91 -27.79 13.49 -10.24
N VAL A 92 -27.99 14.04 -11.43
CA VAL A 92 -29.00 15.02 -11.69
C VAL A 92 -29.98 14.39 -12.64
N GLU A 93 -31.20 14.72 -12.42
CA GLU A 93 -32.20 14.12 -13.22
C GLU A 93 -32.01 14.31 -14.66
N GLU A 94 -31.38 15.07 -15.09
CA GLU A 94 -30.97 15.16 -16.31
C GLU A 94 -29.74 15.26 -16.50
N TYR A 95 -28.97 15.08 -15.89
CA TYR A 95 -27.72 15.06 -16.13
C TYR A 95 -27.37 15.17 -17.39
N GLY A 96 -28.21 15.38 -17.68
CA GLY A 96 -27.95 15.58 -18.51
C GLY A 96 -27.40 16.49 -18.55
N ARG A 97 -27.17 17.07 -18.22
CA ARG A 97 -26.60 17.77 -18.31
C ARG A 97 -25.75 17.63 -18.88
N GLN A 98 -25.94 17.28 -18.70
CA GLN A 98 -25.55 17.21 -19.08
C GLN A 98 -25.32 17.20 -19.73
N ASN A 99 -25.52 17.44 -19.64
CA ASN A 99 -25.66 17.55 -20.00
C ASN A 99 -25.59 17.94 -20.39
N ARG A 100 -25.45 18.33 -20.39
CA ARG A 100 -25.70 18.80 -20.52
C ARG A 100 -25.31 19.12 -21.05
#